data_4a07749ac91bc2070335fa07a0375954
#
_entry.id   4a07749ac91bc2070335fa07a0375954
#
_cell.length_a   1.000
_cell.length_b   1.000
_cell.length_c   1.000
_cell.angle_alpha   90.00
_cell.angle_beta   90.00
_cell.angle_gamma   90.00
#
_symmetry.space_group_name_H-M   'P 1'
#
loop_
_entity.id
_entity.type
_entity.pdbx_description
1 polymer ?
#
loop_
_entity_poly.entity_id
_entity_poly.type
_entity_poly.pdbx_seq_one_letter_code
_entity_poly.pdbx_strand_id
1 'polypeptide(L)'
;VPGSGTFAYLDMLTNQQNATSTLYFYHPDHLGSSSWITTVNAKPVQHLHYLPWGEDFINQRASGYIGARYTFSAKEKDSETGLSYFGARYYTSDLSIWLSVDPMSDKFPNESPYVYCGNAPITLKDPNGREKINAFGKHYKSHSDACNRYKDNVPVIHLWAHGNSNMMQTFNPKTDEPQFVRNANDMHAFLCEHSDIYQNNSDNNKTSILVLHSCQTGKGEDNIAQQLSSDLDLLVVAPSENVYNSTQNAGTMQEFTCEIGVNSTYKNKNGKKQVGKRGSWNIYYKGIMVDSFDGHTKPNFKDPQKIIEKYEKKYQEIISIDP
;
A
#
# COMPACT_ATOMS: atom_id res chain seq x y z
N VAL A 1 -10.00 -18.41 13.41
CA VAL A 1 -8.96 -17.37 13.38
C VAL A 1 -8.39 -17.37 11.96
N PRO A 2 -8.55 -16.33 11.14
CA PRO A 2 -7.97 -16.29 9.80
C PRO A 2 -6.50 -15.87 9.88
N GLY A 3 -5.61 -16.78 9.45
CA GLY A 3 -4.35 -16.42 8.83
C GLY A 3 -3.19 -16.06 9.74
N SER A 4 -2.71 -16.97 10.58
CA SER A 4 -1.31 -16.95 11.00
C SER A 4 -0.45 -17.45 9.83
N GLY A 5 -0.06 -16.56 8.94
CA GLY A 5 0.87 -16.90 7.88
C GLY A 5 2.25 -17.14 8.47
N THR A 6 2.76 -18.37 8.34
CA THR A 6 4.16 -18.69 8.66
C THR A 6 5.01 -18.19 7.48
N PHE A 7 5.92 -17.26 7.72
CA PHE A 7 6.86 -16.79 6.71
C PHE A 7 8.17 -17.56 6.84
N ALA A 8 8.68 -18.10 5.73
CA ALA A 8 10.00 -18.70 5.66
C ALA A 8 11.01 -17.63 5.25
N TYR A 9 12.05 -17.46 6.01
CA TYR A 9 13.18 -16.59 5.68
C TYR A 9 14.47 -17.39 5.60
N LEU A 10 15.22 -17.18 4.52
CA LEU A 10 16.56 -17.77 4.35
C LEU A 10 17.58 -16.80 4.92
N ASP A 11 18.08 -17.07 6.12
CA ASP A 11 19.16 -16.31 6.72
C ASP A 11 20.50 -16.90 6.24
N MET A 12 21.20 -16.20 5.37
CA MET A 12 22.53 -16.59 4.91
C MET A 12 23.59 -16.12 5.93
N LEU A 13 23.93 -16.98 6.86
CA LEU A 13 25.11 -16.80 7.68
C LEU A 13 26.35 -17.15 6.83
N THR A 14 27.00 -16.16 6.25
CA THR A 14 28.30 -16.31 5.61
C THR A 14 29.39 -16.47 6.66
N ASN A 15 29.64 -17.69 7.08
CA ASN A 15 30.95 -18.04 7.63
C ASN A 15 31.83 -18.51 6.46
N GLN A 16 32.93 -17.84 6.17
CA GLN A 16 33.71 -17.93 4.92
C GLN A 16 34.34 -19.31 4.62
N GLN A 17 34.10 -20.34 5.41
CA GLN A 17 34.67 -21.67 5.16
C GLN A 17 33.67 -22.82 4.98
N ASN A 18 32.42 -22.68 5.37
CA ASN A 18 31.34 -23.64 5.06
C ASN A 18 29.99 -22.93 5.13
N ALA A 19 29.51 -22.39 4.01
CA ALA A 19 28.22 -21.76 3.91
C ALA A 19 27.08 -22.82 4.01
N THR A 20 26.63 -23.11 5.21
CA THR A 20 25.43 -23.89 5.42
C THR A 20 24.27 -22.91 5.58
N SER A 21 23.44 -22.76 4.56
CA SER A 21 22.21 -21.97 4.66
C SER A 21 21.23 -22.72 5.56
N THR A 22 20.83 -22.10 6.65
CA THR A 22 19.81 -22.66 7.55
C THR A 22 18.50 -21.93 7.33
N LEU A 23 17.45 -22.69 7.03
CA LEU A 23 16.09 -22.15 6.86
C LEU A 23 15.41 -22.03 8.21
N TYR A 24 14.91 -20.82 8.50
CA TYR A 24 14.12 -20.51 9.70
C TYR A 24 12.71 -20.10 9.34
N PHE A 25 11.74 -20.47 10.19
CA PHE A 25 10.33 -20.12 10.06
C PHE A 25 9.95 -19.16 11.17
N TYR A 26 9.40 -18.01 10.80
CA TYR A 26 8.90 -16.98 11.70
C TYR A 26 7.41 -17.18 11.93
N HIS A 27 6.99 -17.24 13.19
CA HIS A 27 5.60 -17.36 13.61
C HIS A 27 5.17 -16.03 14.23
N PRO A 28 4.42 -15.19 13.48
CA PRO A 28 4.05 -13.86 13.94
C PRO A 28 2.82 -13.88 14.85
N ASP A 29 2.67 -12.81 15.65
CA ASP A 29 1.45 -12.47 16.35
C ASP A 29 0.43 -11.76 15.43
N HIS A 30 -0.66 -11.24 16.01
CA HIS A 30 -1.72 -10.54 15.27
C HIS A 30 -1.28 -9.19 14.65
N LEU A 31 -0.20 -8.59 15.12
CA LEU A 31 0.42 -7.38 14.57
C LEU A 31 1.56 -7.69 13.58
N GLY A 32 1.91 -8.96 13.44
CA GLY A 32 3.00 -9.42 12.59
C GLY A 32 4.35 -9.45 13.29
N SER A 33 4.42 -9.19 14.61
CA SER A 33 5.66 -9.31 15.36
C SER A 33 6.04 -10.77 15.53
N SER A 34 7.33 -11.08 15.38
CA SER A 34 7.84 -12.45 15.49
C SER A 34 7.74 -12.96 16.93
N SER A 35 6.90 -13.97 17.18
CA SER A 35 6.73 -14.56 18.51
C SER A 35 7.60 -15.80 18.71
N TRP A 36 7.67 -16.66 17.70
CA TRP A 36 8.52 -17.85 17.71
C TRP A 36 9.31 -17.97 16.42
N ILE A 37 10.53 -18.43 16.51
CA ILE A 37 11.34 -18.81 15.36
C ILE A 37 11.71 -20.30 15.52
N THR A 38 11.49 -21.08 14.45
CA THR A 38 11.78 -22.51 14.43
C THR A 38 12.66 -22.87 13.25
N THR A 39 13.37 -23.98 13.37
CA THR A 39 14.09 -24.62 12.26
C THR A 39 13.13 -25.39 11.36
N VAL A 40 13.61 -25.90 10.23
CA VAL A 40 12.89 -26.80 9.32
C VAL A 40 12.31 -28.05 10.02
N ASN A 41 12.94 -28.48 11.10
CA ASN A 41 12.49 -29.62 11.90
C ASN A 41 11.54 -29.19 13.05
N ALA A 42 10.93 -28.03 12.97
CA ALA A 42 10.04 -27.44 13.97
C ALA A 42 10.69 -27.28 15.38
N LYS A 43 12.03 -27.31 15.47
CA LYS A 43 12.73 -27.06 16.72
C LYS A 43 12.74 -25.55 17.00
N PRO A 44 12.26 -25.08 18.16
CA PRO A 44 12.28 -23.68 18.52
C PRO A 44 13.74 -23.22 18.75
N VAL A 45 14.10 -22.08 18.20
CA VAL A 45 15.43 -21.46 18.35
C VAL A 45 15.37 -20.08 19.01
N GLN A 46 14.20 -19.42 18.92
CA GLN A 46 13.97 -18.18 19.64
C GLN A 46 12.51 -18.03 20.01
N HIS A 47 12.27 -17.46 21.20
CA HIS A 47 10.96 -17.07 21.72
C HIS A 47 11.02 -15.60 22.09
N LEU A 48 10.09 -14.83 21.54
CA LEU A 48 9.97 -13.38 21.70
C LEU A 48 8.58 -13.01 22.17
N HIS A 49 8.50 -12.14 23.17
CA HIS A 49 7.29 -11.39 23.53
C HIS A 49 7.65 -9.92 23.67
N TYR A 50 6.72 -9.06 23.34
CA TYR A 50 6.91 -7.61 23.36
C TYR A 50 5.93 -6.93 24.30
N LEU A 51 6.35 -5.84 24.91
CA LEU A 51 5.46 -4.86 25.48
C LEU A 51 4.73 -4.10 24.35
N PRO A 52 3.65 -3.37 24.64
CA PRO A 52 2.82 -2.74 23.61
C PRO A 52 3.58 -1.90 22.57
N TRP A 53 4.63 -1.21 22.97
CA TRP A 53 5.46 -0.38 22.08
C TRP A 53 6.68 -1.09 21.51
N GLY A 54 6.78 -2.42 21.69
CA GLY A 54 7.81 -3.22 21.03
C GLY A 54 9.08 -3.45 21.82
N GLU A 55 9.12 -3.02 23.08
CA GLU A 55 10.20 -3.42 24.00
C GLU A 55 10.17 -4.93 24.20
N ASP A 56 11.35 -5.55 24.25
CA ASP A 56 11.48 -6.99 24.48
C ASP A 56 11.06 -7.33 25.92
N PHE A 57 9.92 -7.99 26.11
CA PHE A 57 9.48 -8.53 27.40
C PHE A 57 10.10 -9.92 27.64
N ILE A 58 10.11 -10.76 26.62
CA ILE A 58 10.81 -12.05 26.61
C ILE A 58 11.65 -12.13 25.34
N ASN A 59 12.93 -12.50 25.52
CA ASN A 59 13.83 -12.78 24.41
C ASN A 59 14.76 -13.95 24.79
N GLN A 60 14.27 -15.16 24.57
CA GLN A 60 14.96 -16.41 24.88
C GLN A 60 15.50 -16.99 23.59
N ARG A 61 16.80 -17.30 23.55
CA ARG A 61 17.48 -17.85 22.37
C ARG A 61 18.19 -19.16 22.69
N ALA A 62 18.13 -20.09 21.73
CA ALA A 62 18.94 -21.30 21.78
C ALA A 62 20.42 -20.97 21.64
N SER A 63 21.29 -21.76 22.28
CA SER A 63 22.74 -21.62 22.14
C SER A 63 23.16 -21.78 20.69
N GLY A 64 24.00 -20.86 20.21
CA GLY A 64 24.51 -20.83 18.82
C GLY A 64 23.59 -20.18 17.80
N TYR A 65 22.40 -19.70 18.19
CA TYR A 65 21.53 -18.92 17.32
C TYR A 65 21.85 -17.42 17.47
N ILE A 66 22.09 -16.72 16.36
CA ILE A 66 22.53 -15.31 16.36
C ILE A 66 21.38 -14.37 16.79
N GLY A 67 20.13 -14.73 16.49
CA GLY A 67 18.93 -13.95 16.80
C GLY A 67 18.16 -13.59 15.54
N ALA A 68 16.88 -13.30 15.74
CA ALA A 68 16.00 -12.88 14.67
C ALA A 68 16.36 -11.49 14.18
N ARG A 69 16.50 -11.33 12.88
CA ARG A 69 16.68 -10.03 12.22
C ARG A 69 15.39 -9.22 12.16
N TYR A 70 14.26 -9.92 11.93
CA TYR A 70 12.92 -9.32 11.88
C TYR A 70 12.17 -9.63 13.17
N THR A 71 11.78 -8.59 13.90
CA THR A 71 11.22 -8.71 15.25
C THR A 71 9.85 -8.02 15.37
N PHE A 72 9.76 -6.92 16.12
CA PHE A 72 8.52 -6.16 16.34
C PHE A 72 7.91 -5.65 15.03
N SER A 73 6.60 -5.88 14.82
CA SER A 73 5.86 -5.50 13.60
C SER A 73 6.50 -6.01 12.29
N ALA A 74 7.23 -7.14 12.35
CA ALA A 74 8.01 -7.71 11.25
C ALA A 74 9.08 -6.75 10.68
N LYS A 75 9.60 -5.84 11.51
CA LYS A 75 10.64 -4.90 11.10
C LYS A 75 12.03 -5.44 11.37
N GLU A 76 12.96 -5.00 10.54
CA GLU A 76 14.37 -5.27 10.75
C GLU A 76 14.85 -4.48 11.97
N LYS A 77 15.36 -5.20 12.97
CA LYS A 77 16.02 -4.61 14.14
C LYS A 77 17.51 -4.61 13.91
N ASP A 78 18.10 -3.43 13.86
CA ASP A 78 19.54 -3.26 13.79
C ASP A 78 20.16 -3.70 15.12
N SER A 79 21.02 -4.72 15.05
CA SER A 79 21.64 -5.32 16.22
C SER A 79 22.68 -4.41 16.90
N GLU A 80 23.22 -3.41 16.20
CA GLU A 80 24.23 -2.50 16.72
C GLU A 80 23.60 -1.33 17.47
N THR A 81 22.51 -0.79 16.93
CA THR A 81 21.82 0.40 17.50
C THR A 81 20.57 0.05 18.30
N GLY A 82 20.00 -1.15 18.10
CA GLY A 82 18.72 -1.56 18.70
C GLY A 82 17.50 -0.92 18.04
N LEU A 83 17.68 -0.11 17.00
CA LEU A 83 16.61 0.59 16.29
C LEU A 83 15.90 -0.33 15.30
N SER A 84 14.60 -0.14 15.16
CA SER A 84 13.81 -0.86 14.15
C SER A 84 13.60 0.02 12.92
N TYR A 85 13.96 -0.50 11.74
CA TYR A 85 13.80 0.22 10.48
C TYR A 85 12.43 -0.07 9.87
N PHE A 86 11.61 0.97 9.73
CA PHE A 86 10.25 0.88 9.20
C PHE A 86 10.12 1.32 7.74
N GLY A 87 11.21 1.64 7.07
CA GLY A 87 11.25 2.16 5.71
C GLY A 87 11.54 3.66 5.70
N ALA A 88 10.56 4.48 5.99
CA ALA A 88 10.73 5.93 6.02
C ALA A 88 11.40 6.46 7.30
N ARG A 89 11.29 5.74 8.41
CA ARG A 89 11.76 6.21 9.74
C ARG A 89 12.39 5.07 10.53
N TYR A 90 13.28 5.45 11.45
CA TYR A 90 13.75 4.57 12.52
C TYR A 90 12.88 4.75 13.77
N TYR A 91 12.50 3.63 14.35
CA TYR A 91 11.72 3.54 15.58
C TYR A 91 12.57 3.05 16.73
N THR A 92 12.42 3.67 17.90
CA THR A 92 13.00 3.22 19.16
C THR A 92 11.90 2.73 20.08
N SER A 93 11.87 1.44 20.36
CA SER A 93 10.92 0.85 21.32
C SER A 93 11.17 1.33 22.74
N ASP A 94 12.43 1.54 23.11
CA ASP A 94 12.81 1.98 24.47
C ASP A 94 12.24 3.36 24.85
N LEU A 95 12.04 4.22 23.85
CA LEU A 95 11.44 5.53 24.03
C LEU A 95 9.99 5.60 23.50
N SER A 96 9.51 4.54 22.85
CA SER A 96 8.16 4.46 22.25
C SER A 96 7.87 5.54 21.19
N ILE A 97 8.90 6.03 20.51
CA ILE A 97 8.80 7.13 19.53
C ILE A 97 9.58 6.86 18.25
N TRP A 98 9.20 7.60 17.19
CA TRP A 98 10.02 7.79 16.01
C TRP A 98 11.21 8.71 16.28
N LEU A 99 12.37 8.42 15.67
CA LEU A 99 13.57 9.28 15.78
C LEU A 99 13.56 10.49 14.83
N SER A 100 12.64 10.51 13.88
CA SER A 100 12.46 11.62 12.95
C SER A 100 11.01 12.07 12.91
N VAL A 101 10.80 13.31 12.50
CA VAL A 101 9.47 13.90 12.29
C VAL A 101 8.71 13.07 11.27
N ASP A 102 7.42 12.83 11.50
CA ASP A 102 6.55 12.21 10.51
C ASP A 102 6.50 13.09 9.26
N PRO A 103 6.89 12.59 8.08
CA PRO A 103 6.72 13.34 6.82
C PRO A 103 5.28 13.81 6.60
N MET A 104 4.31 13.14 7.25
CA MET A 104 2.89 13.49 7.18
C MET A 104 2.37 14.26 8.40
N SER A 105 3.25 14.78 9.27
CA SER A 105 2.86 15.49 10.50
C SER A 105 1.92 16.68 10.26
N ASP A 106 2.08 17.38 9.14
CA ASP A 106 1.20 18.49 8.75
C ASP A 106 -0.26 18.05 8.54
N LYS A 107 -0.51 16.75 8.30
CA LYS A 107 -1.86 16.19 8.15
C LYS A 107 -2.53 15.87 9.49
N PHE A 108 -1.74 15.77 10.54
CA PHE A 108 -2.18 15.42 11.89
C PHE A 108 -1.73 16.48 12.92
N PRO A 109 -2.18 17.75 12.79
CA PRO A 109 -1.69 18.86 13.63
C PRO A 109 -2.01 18.69 15.11
N ASN A 110 -2.89 17.75 15.46
CA ASN A 110 -3.27 17.46 16.84
C ASN A 110 -2.49 16.29 17.44
N GLU A 111 -1.58 15.68 16.69
CA GLU A 111 -0.74 14.57 17.13
C GLU A 111 0.74 14.97 17.13
N SER A 112 1.50 14.38 18.04
CA SER A 112 2.96 14.58 18.02
C SER A 112 3.54 13.96 16.75
N PRO A 113 4.43 14.64 16.02
CA PRO A 113 5.07 14.09 14.82
C PRO A 113 5.99 12.89 15.12
N TYR A 114 6.21 12.57 16.38
CA TYR A 114 7.02 11.44 16.84
C TYR A 114 6.21 10.28 17.41
N VAL A 115 4.87 10.39 17.41
CA VAL A 115 4.00 9.36 17.99
C VAL A 115 3.94 8.11 17.11
N TYR A 116 4.03 6.92 17.72
CA TYR A 116 3.84 5.64 17.05
C TYR A 116 2.36 5.24 17.13
N CYS A 117 1.76 4.96 15.96
CA CYS A 117 0.40 4.43 15.81
C CYS A 117 -0.67 5.22 16.60
N GLY A 118 -0.55 6.57 16.70
CA GLY A 118 -1.51 7.40 17.44
C GLY A 118 -1.71 6.97 18.89
N ASN A 119 -0.67 6.46 19.56
CA ASN A 119 -0.70 5.88 20.92
C ASN A 119 -1.61 4.64 21.08
N ALA A 120 -1.91 3.93 20.00
CA ALA A 120 -2.71 2.71 20.03
C ALA A 120 -1.97 1.48 19.44
N PRO A 121 -0.76 1.14 19.93
CA PRO A 121 0.12 0.15 19.31
C PRO A 121 -0.38 -1.30 19.37
N ILE A 122 -1.37 -1.61 20.23
CA ILE A 122 -1.98 -2.94 20.34
C ILE A 122 -3.04 -3.17 19.24
N THR A 123 -3.67 -2.10 18.78
CA THR A 123 -4.77 -2.16 17.80
C THR A 123 -4.36 -1.68 16.43
N LEU A 124 -3.36 -0.83 16.37
CA LEU A 124 -2.82 -0.26 15.15
C LEU A 124 -1.41 -0.77 14.91
N LYS A 125 -1.12 -0.99 13.66
CA LYS A 125 0.20 -1.35 13.15
C LYS A 125 0.55 -0.31 12.10
N ASP A 126 1.79 0.15 12.07
CA ASP A 126 2.31 0.86 10.91
C ASP A 126 2.74 -0.19 9.87
N PRO A 127 1.93 -0.45 8.85
CA PRO A 127 2.21 -1.45 7.86
C PRO A 127 3.08 -0.81 6.79
N ASN A 128 4.31 -1.24 6.68
CA ASN A 128 5.24 -0.79 5.66
C ASN A 128 4.63 -0.62 4.30
N GLY A 129 4.90 0.53 3.71
CA GLY A 129 4.67 0.78 2.32
C GLY A 129 3.20 0.82 1.92
N ARG A 130 2.32 1.13 2.85
CA ARG A 130 0.93 1.41 2.50
C ARG A 130 0.75 2.90 2.33
N GLU A 131 0.87 3.30 1.10
CA GLU A 131 0.60 4.67 0.77
C GLU A 131 -0.80 4.80 0.19
N LYS A 132 -1.67 5.42 0.97
CA LYS A 132 -2.87 6.04 0.46
C LYS A 132 -2.58 7.51 0.28
N ILE A 133 -2.49 7.92 -0.96
CA ILE A 133 -2.32 9.32 -1.28
C ILE A 133 -3.71 9.95 -1.37
N ASN A 134 -4.07 10.69 -0.34
CA ASN A 134 -5.29 11.48 -0.31
C ASN A 134 -5.02 12.85 -0.94
N ALA A 135 -5.29 12.96 -2.22
CA ALA A 135 -5.07 14.17 -3.00
C ALA A 135 -6.35 15.01 -3.18
N PHE A 136 -7.34 14.83 -2.33
CA PHE A 136 -8.53 15.71 -2.28
C PHE A 136 -8.27 16.96 -1.46
N GLY A 137 -8.77 18.10 -1.93
CA GLY A 137 -8.77 19.35 -1.17
C GLY A 137 -9.64 19.28 0.09
N LYS A 138 -9.39 20.17 1.04
CA LYS A 138 -10.06 20.20 2.37
C LYS A 138 -11.59 20.29 2.28
N HIS A 139 -12.12 20.89 1.22
CA HIS A 139 -13.56 21.00 0.99
C HIS A 139 -14.22 19.71 0.49
N TYR A 140 -13.46 18.68 0.10
CA TYR A 140 -13.97 17.36 -0.31
C TYR A 140 -13.99 16.35 0.84
N LYS A 141 -14.46 16.75 2.01
CA LYS A 141 -14.39 15.96 3.26
C LYS A 141 -14.93 14.53 3.10
N SER A 142 -16.08 14.34 2.42
CA SER A 142 -16.67 13.00 2.24
C SER A 142 -15.77 12.05 1.42
N HIS A 143 -15.07 12.56 0.42
CA HIS A 143 -14.12 11.79 -0.40
C HIS A 143 -12.85 11.49 0.38
N SER A 144 -12.35 12.46 1.11
CA SER A 144 -11.20 12.31 2.01
C SER A 144 -11.48 11.28 3.11
N ASP A 145 -12.66 11.33 3.72
CA ASP A 145 -13.09 10.33 4.70
C ASP A 145 -13.21 8.92 4.10
N ALA A 146 -13.63 8.79 2.84
CA ALA A 146 -13.67 7.52 2.13
C ALA A 146 -12.25 6.96 1.88
N CYS A 147 -11.33 7.80 1.44
CA CYS A 147 -9.92 7.45 1.31
C CYS A 147 -9.36 6.95 2.64
N ASN A 148 -9.59 7.67 3.73
CA ASN A 148 -9.07 7.33 5.05
C ASN A 148 -9.63 6.00 5.60
N ARG A 149 -10.88 5.64 5.26
CA ARG A 149 -11.50 4.37 5.65
C ARG A 149 -11.09 3.17 4.80
N TYR A 150 -10.57 3.41 3.59
CA TYR A 150 -10.12 2.32 2.72
C TYR A 150 -8.93 1.58 3.37
N LYS A 151 -9.04 0.28 3.53
CA LYS A 151 -7.98 -0.57 4.08
C LYS A 151 -7.54 -1.58 3.04
N ASP A 152 -6.27 -1.56 2.72
CA ASP A 152 -5.58 -2.57 1.95
C ASP A 152 -4.34 -3.05 2.72
N ASN A 153 -3.92 -4.29 2.49
CA ASN A 153 -2.87 -4.94 3.26
C ASN A 153 -1.60 -5.22 2.44
N VAL A 154 -1.46 -4.57 1.30
CA VAL A 154 -0.37 -4.85 0.35
C VAL A 154 0.40 -3.58 -0.04
N PRO A 155 1.68 -3.67 -0.39
CA PRO A 155 2.49 -2.53 -0.80
C PRO A 155 2.12 -2.08 -2.23
N VAL A 156 0.97 -1.42 -2.35
CA VAL A 156 0.41 -0.89 -3.59
C VAL A 156 0.05 0.58 -3.36
N ILE A 157 0.35 1.41 -4.33
CA ILE A 157 0.07 2.85 -4.27
C ILE A 157 -1.40 3.08 -4.61
N HIS A 158 -2.18 3.62 -3.67
CA HIS A 158 -3.56 4.01 -3.90
C HIS A 158 -3.68 5.53 -3.96
N LEU A 159 -3.96 6.09 -5.14
CA LEU A 159 -4.14 7.52 -5.34
C LEU A 159 -5.62 7.89 -5.43
N TRP A 160 -6.07 8.73 -4.52
CA TRP A 160 -7.42 9.25 -4.44
C TRP A 160 -7.47 10.71 -4.87
N ALA A 161 -8.09 10.99 -6.01
CA ALA A 161 -8.18 12.32 -6.60
C ALA A 161 -9.44 12.46 -7.46
N HIS A 162 -9.77 13.68 -7.89
CA HIS A 162 -10.69 13.85 -9.01
C HIS A 162 -9.99 13.50 -10.32
N GLY A 163 -10.75 13.02 -11.31
CA GLY A 163 -10.15 12.68 -12.60
C GLY A 163 -11.16 12.56 -13.74
N ASN A 164 -10.61 12.49 -14.93
CA ASN A 164 -11.27 12.12 -16.18
C ASN A 164 -10.25 11.34 -17.05
N SER A 165 -10.61 11.02 -18.29
CA SER A 165 -9.73 10.25 -19.19
C SER A 165 -8.40 10.92 -19.53
N ASN A 166 -8.27 12.23 -19.35
CA ASN A 166 -7.10 12.99 -19.82
C ASN A 166 -6.25 13.56 -18.70
N MET A 167 -6.80 13.69 -17.49
CA MET A 167 -6.07 14.28 -16.36
C MET A 167 -6.66 13.92 -15.02
N MET A 168 -5.89 14.15 -13.96
CA MET A 168 -6.35 14.12 -12.59
C MET A 168 -6.15 15.48 -11.93
N GLN A 169 -7.07 15.84 -11.05
CA GLN A 169 -6.97 17.01 -10.19
C GLN A 169 -6.61 16.56 -8.78
N THR A 170 -5.45 17.02 -8.33
CA THR A 170 -4.94 16.85 -6.97
C THR A 170 -4.98 18.19 -6.25
N PHE A 171 -4.64 18.21 -4.97
CA PHE A 171 -4.58 19.43 -4.19
C PHE A 171 -3.28 19.45 -3.39
N ASN A 172 -2.63 20.59 -3.35
CA ASN A 172 -1.46 20.78 -2.50
C ASN A 172 -1.90 20.67 -1.03
N PRO A 173 -1.33 19.77 -0.24
CA PRO A 173 -1.76 19.55 1.14
C PRO A 173 -1.52 20.76 2.07
N LYS A 174 -0.59 21.65 1.72
CA LYS A 174 -0.25 22.86 2.51
C LYS A 174 -1.12 24.05 2.15
N THR A 175 -1.25 24.36 0.85
CA THR A 175 -1.94 25.56 0.37
C THR A 175 -3.41 25.30 0.02
N ASP A 176 -3.83 24.04 -0.14
CA ASP A 176 -5.14 23.63 -0.63
C ASP A 176 -5.45 24.11 -2.07
N GLU A 177 -4.41 24.50 -2.81
CA GLU A 177 -4.53 24.91 -4.20
C GLU A 177 -4.64 23.69 -5.11
N PRO A 178 -5.49 23.77 -6.15
CA PRO A 178 -5.61 22.67 -7.11
C PRO A 178 -4.34 22.54 -7.97
N GLN A 179 -3.90 21.30 -8.12
CA GLN A 179 -2.82 20.91 -9.01
C GLN A 179 -3.37 19.91 -10.03
N PHE A 180 -2.72 19.81 -11.19
CA PHE A 180 -3.20 18.93 -12.26
C PHE A 180 -2.09 18.01 -12.72
N VAL A 181 -2.39 16.71 -12.75
CA VAL A 181 -1.56 15.67 -13.36
C VAL A 181 -2.13 15.39 -14.75
N ARG A 182 -1.40 15.77 -15.80
CA ARG A 182 -1.81 15.68 -17.20
C ARG A 182 -0.96 14.71 -18.03
N ASN A 183 0.19 14.32 -17.50
CA ASN A 183 1.18 13.49 -18.20
C ASN A 183 2.06 12.73 -17.19
N ALA A 184 2.95 11.91 -17.70
CA ALA A 184 3.86 11.10 -16.90
C ALA A 184 4.83 11.95 -16.05
N ASN A 185 5.32 13.08 -16.54
CA ASN A 185 6.23 13.94 -15.78
C ASN A 185 5.54 14.54 -14.56
N ASP A 186 4.29 15.02 -14.72
CA ASP A 186 3.49 15.54 -13.61
C ASP A 186 3.24 14.45 -12.56
N MET A 187 2.92 13.21 -13.02
CA MET A 187 2.71 12.08 -12.13
C MET A 187 4.00 11.65 -11.43
N HIS A 188 5.10 11.58 -12.15
CA HIS A 188 6.40 11.23 -11.57
C HIS A 188 6.78 12.21 -10.45
N ALA A 189 6.69 13.52 -10.73
CA ALA A 189 6.96 14.54 -9.73
C ALA A 189 6.03 14.40 -8.50
N PHE A 190 4.74 14.20 -8.76
CA PHE A 190 3.75 14.01 -7.70
C PHE A 190 4.02 12.76 -6.85
N LEU A 191 4.33 11.61 -7.48
CA LEU A 191 4.62 10.37 -6.77
C LEU A 191 5.95 10.42 -6.01
N CYS A 192 6.97 11.07 -6.54
CA CYS A 192 8.23 11.29 -5.82
C CYS A 192 8.04 12.14 -4.56
N GLU A 193 7.11 13.11 -4.57
CA GLU A 193 6.81 13.93 -3.39
C GLU A 193 5.92 13.20 -2.36
N HIS A 194 5.07 12.25 -2.81
CA HIS A 194 3.98 11.73 -1.99
C HIS A 194 3.98 10.22 -1.79
N SER A 195 4.94 9.48 -2.38
CA SER A 195 4.98 8.01 -2.34
C SER A 195 6.38 7.45 -2.11
N ASP A 196 6.64 6.97 -0.91
CA ASP A 196 7.89 6.28 -0.59
C ASP A 196 8.01 4.95 -1.35
N ILE A 197 6.88 4.25 -1.59
CA ILE A 197 6.87 3.01 -2.39
C ILE A 197 7.35 3.31 -3.80
N TYR A 198 6.80 4.36 -4.42
CA TYR A 198 7.19 4.73 -5.78
C TYR A 198 8.66 5.12 -5.84
N GLN A 199 9.11 5.98 -4.95
CA GLN A 199 10.48 6.45 -4.90
C GLN A 199 11.47 5.28 -4.71
N ASN A 200 11.24 4.43 -3.71
CA ASN A 200 12.09 3.26 -3.45
C ASN A 200 12.13 2.27 -4.63
N ASN A 201 10.99 2.05 -5.32
CA ASN A 201 10.95 1.17 -6.46
C ASN A 201 11.62 1.80 -7.69
N SER A 202 11.39 3.08 -7.94
CA SER A 202 12.03 3.83 -9.02
C SER A 202 13.55 3.84 -8.89
N ASP A 203 14.08 4.10 -7.69
CA ASP A 203 15.52 4.09 -7.39
C ASP A 203 16.16 2.71 -7.60
N ASN A 204 15.37 1.63 -7.52
CA ASN A 204 15.82 0.25 -7.71
C ASN A 204 15.40 -0.36 -9.05
N ASN A 205 14.89 0.41 -10.01
CA ASN A 205 14.36 -0.03 -11.30
C ASN A 205 13.30 -1.15 -11.15
N LYS A 206 12.38 -0.99 -10.20
CA LYS A 206 11.28 -1.93 -9.95
C LYS A 206 9.95 -1.32 -10.34
N THR A 207 9.13 -2.10 -11.02
CA THR A 207 7.74 -1.72 -11.34
C THR A 207 6.91 -1.55 -10.07
N SER A 208 6.16 -0.46 -9.98
CA SER A 208 5.17 -0.22 -8.93
C SER A 208 3.75 -0.48 -9.43
N ILE A 209 2.84 -0.87 -8.53
CA ILE A 209 1.41 -0.92 -8.83
C ILE A 209 0.76 0.38 -8.34
N LEU A 210 0.11 1.10 -9.26
CA LEU A 210 -0.66 2.31 -9.00
C LEU A 210 -2.15 2.08 -9.23
N VAL A 211 -2.96 2.22 -8.19
CA VAL A 211 -4.42 2.14 -8.27
C VAL A 211 -5.01 3.53 -8.20
N LEU A 212 -5.65 3.96 -9.27
CA LEU A 212 -6.29 5.28 -9.39
C LEU A 212 -7.74 5.21 -8.92
N HIS A 213 -8.03 5.73 -7.73
CA HIS A 213 -9.40 5.95 -7.26
C HIS A 213 -9.92 7.31 -7.76
N SER A 214 -9.82 7.51 -9.08
CA SER A 214 -10.14 8.77 -9.78
C SER A 214 -11.07 8.47 -10.94
N CYS A 215 -12.17 9.25 -11.06
CA CYS A 215 -13.20 8.98 -12.05
C CYS A 215 -12.68 8.92 -13.49
N GLN A 216 -13.08 7.89 -14.24
CA GLN A 216 -12.88 7.75 -15.69
C GLN A 216 -11.41 7.77 -16.18
N THR A 217 -10.44 7.61 -15.31
CA THR A 217 -9.00 7.68 -15.70
C THR A 217 -8.56 6.53 -16.60
N GLY A 218 -9.32 5.44 -16.66
CA GLY A 218 -9.14 4.31 -17.58
C GLY A 218 -10.22 4.21 -18.67
N LYS A 219 -10.89 5.33 -19.03
CA LYS A 219 -11.98 5.35 -20.00
C LYS A 219 -11.49 5.70 -21.40
N GLY A 220 -11.88 4.86 -22.38
CA GLY A 220 -11.56 5.10 -23.79
C GLY A 220 -10.14 4.68 -24.15
N GLU A 221 -9.74 5.05 -25.35
CA GLU A 221 -8.37 4.89 -25.86
C GLU A 221 -7.53 6.12 -25.50
N ASP A 222 -6.22 5.98 -25.45
CA ASP A 222 -5.25 7.04 -25.13
C ASP A 222 -5.54 7.79 -23.81
N ASN A 223 -6.14 7.07 -22.83
CA ASN A 223 -6.45 7.65 -21.54
C ASN A 223 -5.20 7.84 -20.66
N ILE A 224 -5.34 8.67 -19.60
CA ILE A 224 -4.22 9.00 -18.71
C ILE A 224 -3.56 7.75 -18.09
N ALA A 225 -4.33 6.74 -17.72
CA ALA A 225 -3.78 5.52 -17.13
C ALA A 225 -2.92 4.73 -18.12
N GLN A 226 -3.32 4.70 -19.39
CA GLN A 226 -2.56 4.09 -20.46
C GLN A 226 -1.24 4.83 -20.68
N GLN A 227 -1.26 6.16 -20.77
CA GLN A 227 -0.06 7.00 -20.92
C GLN A 227 0.89 6.83 -19.72
N LEU A 228 0.37 6.83 -18.48
CA LEU A 228 1.20 6.63 -17.28
C LEU A 228 1.88 5.27 -17.27
N SER A 229 1.20 4.21 -17.72
CA SER A 229 1.78 2.87 -17.81
C SER A 229 2.76 2.69 -18.96
N SER A 230 2.70 3.55 -19.98
CA SER A 230 3.66 3.59 -21.10
C SER A 230 4.96 4.27 -20.71
N ASP A 231 4.85 5.40 -20.04
CA ASP A 231 5.97 6.34 -19.87
C ASP A 231 6.66 6.19 -18.51
N LEU A 232 6.00 5.52 -17.55
CA LEU A 232 6.55 5.22 -16.22
C LEU A 232 6.59 3.72 -15.99
N ASP A 233 7.48 3.27 -15.11
CA ASP A 233 7.56 1.86 -14.74
C ASP A 233 6.45 1.48 -13.76
N LEU A 234 5.20 1.57 -14.24
CA LEU A 234 3.97 1.37 -13.49
C LEU A 234 3.06 0.33 -14.14
N LEU A 235 2.53 -0.56 -13.30
CA LEU A 235 1.29 -1.28 -13.59
C LEU A 235 0.14 -0.43 -13.06
N VAL A 236 -0.70 0.11 -13.95
CA VAL A 236 -1.76 1.06 -13.57
C VAL A 236 -3.12 0.39 -13.59
N VAL A 237 -3.86 0.52 -12.50
CA VAL A 237 -5.25 0.06 -12.37
C VAL A 237 -6.15 1.28 -12.30
N ALA A 238 -7.05 1.43 -13.26
CA ALA A 238 -7.85 2.63 -13.41
C ALA A 238 -9.31 2.33 -13.77
N PRO A 239 -10.27 3.13 -13.27
CA PRO A 239 -11.69 2.94 -13.51
C PRO A 239 -12.11 3.45 -14.89
N SER A 240 -12.95 2.68 -15.59
CA SER A 240 -13.57 3.10 -16.86
C SER A 240 -14.71 4.09 -16.68
N GLU A 241 -15.27 4.20 -15.47
CA GLU A 241 -16.41 5.07 -15.13
C GLU A 241 -16.16 5.81 -13.82
N ASN A 242 -17.15 6.56 -13.33
CA ASN A 242 -17.02 7.29 -12.08
C ASN A 242 -16.88 6.35 -10.89
N VAL A 243 -15.95 6.65 -10.00
CA VAL A 243 -15.79 5.92 -8.74
C VAL A 243 -16.83 6.37 -7.74
N TYR A 244 -17.53 5.39 -7.17
CA TYR A 244 -18.52 5.60 -6.12
C TYR A 244 -18.08 4.98 -4.82
N ASN A 245 -18.18 5.80 -3.78
CA ASN A 245 -18.21 5.31 -2.42
C ASN A 245 -19.69 5.18 -2.03
N SER A 246 -20.23 3.96 -1.93
CA SER A 246 -21.59 3.81 -1.43
C SER A 246 -21.57 4.07 0.08
N THR A 247 -22.06 5.25 0.46
CA THR A 247 -22.60 5.50 1.79
C THR A 247 -24.07 5.10 1.80
N GLN A 248 -24.40 3.85 1.50
CA GLN A 248 -25.77 3.39 1.70
C GLN A 248 -26.00 3.23 3.20
N ASN A 249 -26.98 3.98 3.68
CA ASN A 249 -27.52 4.14 5.01
C ASN A 249 -26.87 5.23 5.89
N ALA A 250 -26.99 6.46 5.43
CA ALA A 250 -26.81 7.67 6.26
C ALA A 250 -27.86 7.83 7.38
N GLY A 251 -28.44 6.76 7.88
CA GLY A 251 -29.49 6.79 8.91
C GLY A 251 -29.15 6.07 10.21
N THR A 252 -28.10 5.24 10.25
CA THR A 252 -27.64 4.60 11.47
C THR A 252 -26.13 4.61 11.55
N MET A 253 -25.61 5.05 12.69
CA MET A 253 -24.16 5.17 12.99
C MET A 253 -23.45 3.82 13.12
N GLN A 254 -23.89 2.77 12.45
CA GLN A 254 -23.27 1.45 12.54
C GLN A 254 -22.87 0.96 11.15
N GLU A 255 -21.56 0.79 11.00
CA GLU A 255 -20.86 0.16 9.87
C GLU A 255 -20.92 0.89 8.53
N PHE A 256 -20.03 1.85 8.37
CA PHE A 256 -19.65 2.34 7.05
C PHE A 256 -18.84 1.28 6.31
N THR A 257 -19.48 0.34 5.65
CA THR A 257 -18.87 -0.44 4.60
C THR A 257 -18.70 0.47 3.38
N CYS A 258 -17.49 0.99 3.19
CA CYS A 258 -17.14 1.68 1.95
C CYS A 258 -17.02 0.64 0.84
N GLU A 259 -18.12 0.32 0.16
CA GLU A 259 -18.06 -0.39 -1.11
C GLU A 259 -17.59 0.60 -2.18
N ILE A 260 -16.39 0.40 -2.69
CA ILE A 260 -15.88 1.14 -3.83
C ILE A 260 -16.36 0.42 -5.08
N GLY A 261 -17.12 1.14 -5.89
CA GLY A 261 -17.63 0.63 -7.14
C GLY A 261 -17.41 1.63 -8.28
N VAL A 262 -17.39 1.13 -9.50
CA VAL A 262 -17.26 1.91 -10.72
C VAL A 262 -18.57 1.86 -11.50
N ASN A 263 -19.25 2.99 -11.59
CA ASN A 263 -20.53 3.13 -12.26
C ASN A 263 -20.61 4.40 -13.11
N SER A 264 -21.29 4.35 -14.25
CA SER A 264 -21.72 5.57 -14.94
C SER A 264 -22.88 6.23 -14.18
N THR A 265 -22.88 7.56 -14.09
CA THR A 265 -24.05 8.29 -13.62
C THR A 265 -24.56 9.25 -14.67
N TYR A 266 -25.86 9.40 -14.69
CA TYR A 266 -26.53 10.42 -15.50
C TYR A 266 -27.63 11.09 -14.68
N LYS A 267 -28.03 12.29 -15.10
CA LYS A 267 -29.23 12.94 -14.57
C LYS A 267 -30.42 12.52 -15.45
N ASN A 268 -31.47 11.99 -14.83
CA ASN A 268 -32.71 11.72 -15.56
C ASN A 268 -33.41 13.04 -15.96
N LYS A 269 -34.52 12.92 -16.68
CA LYS A 269 -35.34 14.08 -17.17
C LYS A 269 -35.77 15.03 -16.05
N ASN A 270 -35.79 14.56 -14.80
CA ASN A 270 -36.17 15.34 -13.61
C ASN A 270 -34.95 15.88 -12.85
N GLY A 271 -33.75 15.81 -13.42
CA GLY A 271 -32.52 16.27 -12.81
C GLY A 271 -31.99 15.35 -11.69
N LYS A 272 -32.63 14.22 -11.40
CA LYS A 272 -32.22 13.27 -10.36
C LYS A 272 -31.12 12.40 -10.88
N LYS A 273 -30.03 12.30 -10.11
CA LYS A 273 -28.92 11.36 -10.40
C LYS A 273 -29.41 9.91 -10.42
N GLN A 274 -29.10 9.20 -11.46
CA GLN A 274 -29.30 7.75 -11.59
C GLN A 274 -27.99 7.06 -11.90
N VAL A 275 -27.83 5.83 -11.40
CA VAL A 275 -26.72 4.96 -11.73
C VAL A 275 -27.03 4.28 -13.06
N GLY A 276 -26.15 4.42 -14.01
CA GLY A 276 -26.24 3.81 -15.33
C GLY A 276 -25.48 2.50 -15.44
N LYS A 277 -24.83 2.33 -16.59
CA LYS A 277 -24.07 1.12 -16.91
C LYS A 277 -22.93 0.90 -15.92
N ARG A 278 -22.76 -0.34 -15.47
CA ARG A 278 -21.62 -0.80 -14.68
C ARG A 278 -20.35 -0.63 -15.50
N GLY A 279 -19.32 -0.04 -14.88
CA GLY A 279 -17.99 0.09 -15.44
C GLY A 279 -17.08 -1.07 -15.05
N SER A 280 -15.81 -0.95 -15.40
CA SER A 280 -14.75 -1.89 -15.08
C SER A 280 -13.55 -1.18 -14.44
N TRP A 281 -12.73 -1.94 -13.73
CA TRP A 281 -11.36 -1.58 -13.41
C TRP A 281 -10.47 -2.15 -14.50
N ASN A 282 -9.79 -1.30 -15.25
CA ASN A 282 -8.90 -1.66 -16.34
C ASN A 282 -7.47 -1.67 -15.84
N ILE A 283 -6.68 -2.63 -16.33
CA ILE A 283 -5.28 -2.80 -15.95
C ILE A 283 -4.43 -2.50 -17.17
N TYR A 284 -3.50 -1.55 -17.01
CA TYR A 284 -2.58 -1.12 -18.06
C TYR A 284 -1.16 -1.45 -17.66
N TYR A 285 -0.39 -1.96 -18.61
CA TYR A 285 1.03 -2.24 -18.49
C TYR A 285 1.74 -1.91 -19.80
N LYS A 286 2.79 -1.08 -19.71
CA LYS A 286 3.57 -0.61 -20.89
C LYS A 286 2.68 -0.08 -22.03
N GLY A 287 1.68 0.74 -21.69
CA GLY A 287 0.78 1.37 -22.65
C GLY A 287 -0.34 0.50 -23.19
N ILE A 288 -0.43 -0.77 -22.80
CA ILE A 288 -1.46 -1.71 -23.28
C ILE A 288 -2.42 -2.08 -22.16
N MET A 289 -3.71 -2.13 -22.45
CA MET A 289 -4.71 -2.69 -21.53
C MET A 289 -4.57 -4.22 -21.52
N VAL A 290 -3.97 -4.76 -20.47
CA VAL A 290 -3.67 -6.19 -20.34
C VAL A 290 -4.79 -6.98 -19.70
N ASP A 291 -5.68 -6.35 -18.92
CA ASP A 291 -6.81 -7.02 -18.28
C ASP A 291 -7.89 -6.03 -17.85
N SER A 292 -9.05 -6.55 -17.46
CA SER A 292 -10.10 -5.80 -16.78
C SER A 292 -10.92 -6.69 -15.87
N PHE A 293 -11.52 -6.13 -14.82
CA PHE A 293 -12.40 -6.85 -13.90
C PHE A 293 -13.62 -6.00 -13.51
N ASP A 294 -14.62 -6.64 -12.90
CA ASP A 294 -15.90 -6.02 -12.56
C ASP A 294 -15.72 -4.77 -11.69
N GLY A 295 -16.40 -3.68 -12.07
CA GLY A 295 -16.29 -2.39 -11.42
C GLY A 295 -16.76 -2.33 -9.96
N HIS A 296 -17.50 -3.32 -9.48
CA HIS A 296 -17.88 -3.44 -8.06
C HIS A 296 -16.87 -4.24 -7.23
N THR A 297 -15.89 -4.86 -7.87
CA THR A 297 -14.82 -5.55 -7.15
C THR A 297 -13.84 -4.52 -6.61
N LYS A 298 -13.58 -4.58 -5.30
CA LYS A 298 -12.56 -3.73 -4.69
C LYS A 298 -11.17 -4.10 -5.23
N PRO A 299 -10.41 -3.13 -5.76
CA PRO A 299 -9.03 -3.39 -6.15
C PRO A 299 -8.22 -3.87 -4.95
N ASN A 300 -7.72 -5.10 -5.02
CA ASN A 300 -6.94 -5.73 -3.94
C ASN A 300 -5.92 -6.69 -4.54
N PHE A 301 -4.65 -6.40 -4.37
CA PHE A 301 -3.55 -7.18 -4.91
C PHE A 301 -2.70 -7.78 -3.78
N LYS A 302 -2.99 -9.01 -3.38
CA LYS A 302 -2.38 -9.67 -2.21
C LYS A 302 -0.87 -9.90 -2.30
N ASP A 303 -0.35 -10.08 -3.51
CA ASP A 303 1.07 -10.33 -3.77
C ASP A 303 1.48 -9.49 -4.99
N PRO A 304 1.96 -8.25 -4.79
CA PRO A 304 2.27 -7.33 -5.88
C PRO A 304 3.29 -7.90 -6.87
N GLN A 305 4.31 -8.61 -6.39
CA GLN A 305 5.34 -9.16 -7.27
C GLN A 305 4.77 -10.20 -8.23
N LYS A 306 3.96 -11.15 -7.73
CA LYS A 306 3.29 -12.14 -8.59
C LYS A 306 2.27 -11.52 -9.54
N ILE A 307 1.65 -10.42 -9.13
CA ILE A 307 0.72 -9.68 -9.99
C ILE A 307 1.48 -9.02 -11.15
N ILE A 308 2.59 -8.38 -10.87
CA ILE A 308 3.45 -7.79 -11.90
C ILE A 308 3.92 -8.87 -12.88
N GLU A 309 4.49 -9.98 -12.38
CA GLU A 309 4.93 -11.10 -13.20
C GLU A 309 3.81 -11.69 -14.08
N LYS A 310 2.60 -11.84 -13.52
CA LYS A 310 1.41 -12.27 -14.26
C LYS A 310 1.11 -11.37 -15.44
N TYR A 311 1.10 -10.05 -15.20
CA TYR A 311 0.72 -9.09 -16.24
C TYR A 311 1.85 -8.79 -17.21
N GLU A 312 3.09 -8.93 -16.81
CA GLU A 312 4.23 -8.94 -17.72
C GLU A 312 4.16 -10.10 -18.71
N LYS A 313 3.87 -11.33 -18.24
CA LYS A 313 3.66 -12.48 -19.11
C LYS A 313 2.49 -12.24 -20.08
N LYS A 314 1.36 -11.73 -19.57
CA LYS A 314 0.18 -11.44 -20.40
C LYS A 314 0.47 -10.35 -21.44
N TYR A 315 1.27 -9.34 -21.10
CA TYR A 315 1.76 -8.34 -22.04
C TYR A 315 2.57 -8.99 -23.17
N GLN A 316 3.50 -9.89 -22.84
CA GLN A 316 4.30 -10.60 -23.85
C GLN A 316 3.42 -11.47 -24.78
N GLU A 317 2.40 -12.12 -24.25
CA GLU A 317 1.43 -12.86 -25.04
C GLU A 317 0.69 -11.95 -26.03
N ILE A 318 0.23 -10.78 -25.61
CA ILE A 318 -0.48 -9.82 -26.46
C ILE A 318 0.40 -9.33 -27.62
N ILE A 319 1.62 -8.85 -27.31
CA ILE A 319 2.51 -8.30 -28.34
C ILE A 319 3.07 -9.36 -29.31
N SER A 320 3.02 -10.65 -28.93
CA SER A 320 3.43 -11.75 -29.80
C SER A 320 2.37 -12.11 -30.84
N ILE A 321 1.11 -11.69 -30.64
CA ILE A 321 -0.02 -12.00 -31.55
C ILE A 321 -0.17 -10.90 -32.61
N ASP A 322 0.26 -9.69 -32.32
CA ASP A 322 0.15 -8.51 -33.20
C ASP A 322 1.56 -7.95 -33.46
N PRO A 323 2.34 -8.51 -34.43
CA PRO A 323 3.71 -8.08 -34.70
C PRO A 323 3.80 -6.76 -35.47
#